data_53a19055b6b942383159a3923411b210
#
_entry.id   53a19055b6b942383159a3923411b210
#
_cell.length_a   1.000
_cell.length_b   1.000
_cell.length_c   1.000
_cell.angle_alpha   90.00
_cell.angle_beta   90.00
_cell.angle_gamma   90.00
#
_symmetry.space_group_name_H-M   'P 1'
#
loop_
_entity.id
_entity.type
_entity.pdbx_description
1 polymer ?
#
loop_
_entity_poly.entity_id
_entity_poly.type
_entity_poly.pdbx_seq_one_letter_code
_entity_poly.pdbx_strand_id
1 'polypeptide(L)'
;PMCLSGLAEGRSLPKIAQVPFRDVFPTIKQDVPNPKGKIAIFTGCLLDFVYIDTATAVIKDLNSIGYLVDMPMGQSCCGAPATYMGDRKNATITAKLNVDAMHAEDYDYIVSACPTCTHQLREYQEFLKDDPEYYEKAKELGEKSYDFCKLLQLPYKLSDEGDGKEMNITYHDS
;
A
#
# COMPACT_ATOMS: atom_id res chain seq x y z
N PRO A 1 14.51 -13.05 -27.93
CA PRO A 1 14.83 -12.45 -26.65
C PRO A 1 15.44 -11.08 -26.93
N MET A 2 14.71 -9.99 -26.65
CA MET A 2 15.31 -8.66 -26.69
C MET A 2 16.36 -8.59 -25.59
N CYS A 3 17.60 -8.33 -25.98
CA CYS A 3 18.70 -8.16 -25.03
C CYS A 3 18.52 -6.83 -24.29
N LEU A 4 18.05 -6.89 -23.05
CA LEU A 4 17.97 -5.73 -22.13
C LEU A 4 19.35 -5.38 -21.52
N SER A 5 20.43 -5.95 -22.03
CA SER A 5 21.79 -5.83 -21.48
C SER A 5 22.28 -4.38 -21.33
N GLY A 6 21.93 -3.48 -22.25
CA GLY A 6 22.34 -2.08 -22.16
C GLY A 6 21.57 -1.23 -21.14
N LEU A 7 20.33 -1.63 -20.77
CA LEU A 7 19.52 -0.92 -19.77
C LEU A 7 19.77 -1.41 -18.33
N ALA A 8 20.37 -2.59 -18.18
CA ALA A 8 20.59 -3.23 -16.90
C ALA A 8 22.05 -3.13 -16.40
N GLU A 9 22.94 -2.48 -17.15
CA GLU A 9 24.34 -2.32 -16.75
C GLU A 9 24.45 -1.62 -15.39
N GLY A 10 24.94 -2.35 -14.39
CA GLY A 10 25.11 -1.88 -13.02
C GLY A 10 23.83 -1.84 -12.16
N ARG A 11 22.69 -2.35 -12.66
CA ARG A 11 21.43 -2.43 -11.91
C ARG A 11 21.05 -3.88 -11.64
N SER A 12 20.82 -4.21 -10.37
CA SER A 12 20.24 -5.49 -10.00
C SER A 12 18.73 -5.38 -9.83
N LEU A 13 17.98 -6.31 -10.39
CA LEU A 13 16.56 -6.44 -10.06
C LEU A 13 16.40 -6.97 -8.63
N PRO A 14 15.40 -6.50 -7.89
CA PRO A 14 15.11 -7.06 -6.58
C PRO A 14 14.75 -8.54 -6.72
N LYS A 15 15.12 -9.34 -5.72
CA LYS A 15 14.78 -10.76 -5.68
C LYS A 15 13.27 -10.88 -5.44
N ILE A 16 12.59 -11.57 -6.35
CA ILE A 16 11.18 -11.91 -6.17
C ILE A 16 11.05 -13.00 -5.11
N ALA A 17 10.13 -12.84 -4.17
CA ALA A 17 9.85 -13.81 -3.14
C ALA A 17 9.32 -15.12 -3.74
N GLN A 18 9.69 -16.23 -3.15
CA GLN A 18 9.19 -17.56 -3.59
C GLN A 18 7.71 -17.76 -3.21
N VAL A 19 7.29 -17.16 -2.10
CA VAL A 19 5.92 -17.16 -1.60
C VAL A 19 5.46 -15.72 -1.51
N PRO A 20 4.39 -15.31 -2.22
CA PRO A 20 3.88 -13.95 -2.15
C PRO A 20 3.29 -13.66 -0.77
N PHE A 21 3.27 -12.39 -0.38
CA PHE A 21 2.77 -11.99 0.93
C PHE A 21 1.31 -12.40 1.16
N ARG A 22 0.48 -12.40 0.13
CA ARG A 22 -0.91 -12.86 0.20
C ARG A 22 -1.07 -14.29 0.72
N ASP A 23 -0.09 -15.15 0.48
CA ASP A 23 -0.07 -16.52 0.97
C ASP A 23 0.57 -16.63 2.35
N VAL A 24 1.40 -15.65 2.74
CA VAL A 24 1.99 -15.54 4.07
C VAL A 24 1.00 -14.93 5.07
N PHE A 25 0.22 -13.94 4.65
CA PHE A 25 -0.69 -13.18 5.52
C PHE A 25 -1.58 -14.07 6.41
N PRO A 26 -2.25 -15.13 5.90
CA PRO A 26 -3.12 -15.98 6.73
C PRO A 26 -2.39 -16.70 7.87
N THR A 27 -1.05 -16.79 7.79
CA THR A 27 -0.23 -17.43 8.83
C THR A 27 0.18 -16.46 9.95
N ILE A 28 -0.03 -15.15 9.76
CA ILE A 28 0.33 -14.13 10.73
C ILE A 28 -0.71 -14.12 11.85
N LYS A 29 -0.27 -14.48 13.05
CA LYS A 29 -1.11 -14.39 14.23
C LYS A 29 -1.21 -12.93 14.67
N GLN A 30 -2.43 -12.45 14.78
CA GLN A 30 -2.74 -11.13 15.28
C GLN A 30 -3.41 -11.27 16.64
N ASP A 31 -2.71 -10.83 17.69
CA ASP A 31 -3.25 -10.78 19.05
C ASP A 31 -3.50 -9.32 19.42
N VAL A 32 -4.71 -8.85 19.12
CA VAL A 32 -5.16 -7.48 19.35
C VAL A 32 -6.42 -7.52 20.19
N PRO A 33 -6.28 -7.61 21.53
CA PRO A 33 -7.44 -7.62 22.43
C PRO A 33 -8.15 -6.25 22.39
N ASN A 34 -9.47 -6.27 22.15
CA ASN A 34 -10.31 -5.07 22.04
C ASN A 34 -9.79 -4.09 20.99
N PRO A 35 -9.78 -4.45 19.72
CA PRO A 35 -9.23 -3.61 18.67
C PRO A 35 -9.96 -2.26 18.61
N LYS A 36 -9.19 -1.19 18.40
CA LYS A 36 -9.71 0.17 18.22
C LYS A 36 -10.46 0.34 16.90
N GLY A 37 -10.14 -0.51 15.94
CA GLY A 37 -10.70 -0.49 14.60
C GLY A 37 -10.07 -1.53 13.71
N LYS A 38 -10.50 -1.54 12.44
CA LYS A 38 -10.09 -2.49 11.42
C LYS A 38 -9.45 -1.76 10.24
N ILE A 39 -8.28 -2.20 9.84
CA ILE A 39 -7.50 -1.64 8.73
C ILE A 39 -7.39 -2.67 7.62
N ALA A 40 -7.60 -2.24 6.37
CA ALA A 40 -7.21 -3.03 5.22
C ALA A 40 -5.80 -2.66 4.79
N ILE A 41 -4.92 -3.65 4.60
CA ILE A 41 -3.61 -3.43 3.98
C ILE A 41 -3.71 -3.55 2.46
N PHE A 42 -3.27 -2.51 1.75
CA PHE A 42 -3.06 -2.55 0.31
C PHE A 42 -1.58 -2.84 0.03
N THR A 43 -1.31 -4.05 -0.45
CA THR A 43 0.06 -4.52 -0.68
C THR A 43 0.61 -4.08 -2.03
N GLY A 44 -0.26 -3.96 -3.03
CA GLY A 44 0.18 -3.73 -4.41
C GLY A 44 1.17 -4.80 -4.87
N CYS A 45 2.05 -4.46 -5.80
CA CYS A 45 2.99 -5.44 -6.37
C CYS A 45 4.28 -5.60 -5.54
N LEU A 46 4.81 -4.52 -4.96
CA LEU A 46 6.11 -4.57 -4.29
C LEU A 46 6.05 -5.25 -2.92
N LEU A 47 5.06 -4.93 -2.10
CA LEU A 47 4.91 -5.57 -0.80
C LEU A 47 4.49 -7.03 -0.93
N ASP A 48 3.73 -7.35 -1.98
CA ASP A 48 3.24 -8.71 -2.21
C ASP A 48 4.35 -9.65 -2.74
N PHE A 49 5.24 -9.15 -3.60
CA PHE A 49 6.20 -10.01 -4.30
C PHE A 49 7.68 -9.76 -3.97
N VAL A 50 8.01 -8.66 -3.31
CA VAL A 50 9.41 -8.28 -3.07
C VAL A 50 9.68 -8.03 -1.60
N TYR A 51 8.86 -7.22 -0.93
CA TYR A 51 9.12 -6.74 0.42
C TYR A 51 8.21 -7.41 1.46
N ILE A 52 8.22 -8.73 1.50
CA ILE A 52 7.39 -9.57 2.38
C ILE A 52 7.63 -9.24 3.86
N ASP A 53 8.90 -9.07 4.24
CA ASP A 53 9.28 -8.75 5.62
C ASP A 53 8.77 -7.38 6.04
N THR A 54 8.81 -6.40 5.12
CA THR A 54 8.25 -5.06 5.35
C THR A 54 6.75 -5.14 5.57
N ALA A 55 6.02 -5.88 4.71
CA ALA A 55 4.58 -6.06 4.87
C ALA A 55 4.23 -6.72 6.22
N THR A 56 5.03 -7.71 6.63
CA THR A 56 4.87 -8.38 7.93
C THR A 56 5.13 -7.43 9.10
N ALA A 57 6.14 -6.58 9.00
CA ALA A 57 6.45 -5.57 10.03
C ALA A 57 5.33 -4.55 10.16
N VAL A 58 4.81 -4.04 9.03
CA VAL A 58 3.66 -3.11 9.01
C VAL A 58 2.46 -3.66 9.78
N ILE A 59 2.13 -4.95 9.60
CA ILE A 59 1.02 -5.57 10.34
C ILE A 59 1.31 -5.57 11.85
N LYS A 60 2.51 -5.96 12.25
CA LYS A 60 2.90 -5.99 13.67
C LYS A 60 2.82 -4.60 14.31
N ASP A 61 3.28 -3.58 13.61
CA ASP A 61 3.23 -2.20 14.09
C ASP A 61 1.79 -1.70 14.20
N LEU A 62 0.94 -1.97 13.21
CA LEU A 62 -0.49 -1.63 13.28
C LEU A 62 -1.21 -2.36 14.41
N ASN A 63 -0.89 -3.64 14.63
CA ASN A 63 -1.42 -4.40 15.77
C ASN A 63 -0.95 -3.78 17.10
N SER A 64 0.32 -3.36 17.21
CA SER A 64 0.88 -2.77 18.43
C SER A 64 0.18 -1.48 18.86
N ILE A 65 -0.36 -0.72 17.90
CA ILE A 65 -1.16 0.48 18.14
C ILE A 65 -2.65 0.21 18.26
N GLY A 66 -3.05 -1.08 18.25
CA GLY A 66 -4.40 -1.52 18.58
C GLY A 66 -5.35 -1.69 17.40
N TYR A 67 -4.86 -1.81 16.17
CA TYR A 67 -5.70 -2.09 15.01
C TYR A 67 -5.60 -3.55 14.58
N LEU A 68 -6.75 -4.14 14.25
CA LEU A 68 -6.79 -5.41 13.55
C LEU A 68 -6.57 -5.16 12.06
N VAL A 69 -5.67 -5.92 11.45
CA VAL A 69 -5.35 -5.76 10.03
C VAL A 69 -5.97 -6.91 9.22
N ASP A 70 -6.65 -6.55 8.15
CA ASP A 70 -7.14 -7.48 7.14
C ASP A 70 -6.43 -7.24 5.81
N MET A 71 -6.38 -8.24 4.98
CA MET A 71 -5.86 -8.14 3.63
C MET A 71 -6.93 -8.61 2.64
N PRO A 72 -7.71 -7.70 2.09
CA PRO A 72 -8.73 -8.05 1.11
C PRO A 72 -8.13 -8.78 -0.08
N MET A 73 -8.69 -9.94 -0.40
CA MET A 73 -8.25 -10.74 -1.54
C MET A 73 -8.78 -10.15 -2.84
N GLY A 74 -8.06 -10.40 -3.94
CA GLY A 74 -8.43 -9.87 -5.25
C GLY A 74 -7.81 -8.51 -5.60
N GLN A 75 -7.15 -7.86 -4.64
CA GLN A 75 -6.39 -6.65 -4.94
C GLN A 75 -5.26 -6.93 -5.95
N SER A 76 -4.94 -5.96 -6.76
CA SER A 76 -3.94 -6.04 -7.82
C SER A 76 -2.87 -4.95 -7.68
N CYS A 77 -2.06 -4.72 -8.72
CA CYS A 77 -1.22 -3.52 -8.79
C CYS A 77 -2.09 -2.26 -8.66
N CYS A 78 -1.56 -1.20 -8.04
CA CYS A 78 -2.30 0.08 -7.94
C CYS A 78 -2.56 0.76 -9.30
N GLY A 79 -1.90 0.35 -10.38
CA GLY A 79 -2.07 0.91 -11.71
C GLY A 79 -1.20 2.15 -11.99
N ALA A 80 -0.41 2.64 -11.05
CA ALA A 80 0.47 3.80 -11.27
C ALA A 80 1.38 3.66 -12.51
N PRO A 81 1.99 2.50 -12.80
CA PRO A 81 2.77 2.34 -14.03
C PRO A 81 1.94 2.59 -15.30
N ALA A 82 0.70 2.12 -15.36
CA ALA A 82 -0.19 2.37 -16.49
C ALA A 82 -0.53 3.87 -16.60
N THR A 83 -0.79 4.52 -15.46
CA THR A 83 -1.04 5.97 -15.39
C THR A 83 0.14 6.76 -15.92
N TYR A 84 1.36 6.47 -15.47
CA TYR A 84 2.57 7.19 -15.87
C TYR A 84 2.95 6.95 -17.34
N MET A 85 2.53 5.81 -17.91
CA MET A 85 2.71 5.51 -19.33
C MET A 85 1.58 6.08 -20.22
N GLY A 86 0.59 6.74 -19.64
CA GLY A 86 -0.55 7.29 -20.33
C GLY A 86 -1.60 6.25 -20.76
N ASP A 87 -1.51 5.03 -20.27
CA ASP A 87 -2.48 3.96 -20.54
C ASP A 87 -3.71 4.09 -19.63
N ARG A 88 -4.53 5.11 -19.95
CA ARG A 88 -5.73 5.41 -19.18
C ARG A 88 -6.71 4.23 -19.11
N LYS A 89 -6.81 3.46 -20.19
CA LYS A 89 -7.71 2.30 -20.25
C LYS A 89 -7.37 1.27 -19.18
N ASN A 90 -6.11 0.84 -19.12
CA ASN A 90 -5.67 -0.15 -18.14
C ASN A 90 -5.64 0.43 -16.72
N ALA A 91 -5.30 1.72 -16.55
CA ALA A 91 -5.40 2.40 -15.26
C ALA A 91 -6.84 2.37 -14.72
N THR A 92 -7.84 2.66 -15.56
CA THR A 92 -9.27 2.61 -15.18
C THR A 92 -9.72 1.20 -14.82
N ILE A 93 -9.34 0.19 -15.62
CA ILE A 93 -9.66 -1.22 -15.33
C ILE A 93 -9.08 -1.63 -13.97
N THR A 94 -7.82 -1.30 -13.73
CA THR A 94 -7.12 -1.59 -12.47
C THR A 94 -7.77 -0.89 -11.28
N ALA A 95 -8.19 0.37 -11.46
CA ALA A 95 -8.90 1.12 -10.42
C ALA A 95 -10.20 0.41 -10.02
N LYS A 96 -11.02 -0.01 -10.98
CA LYS A 96 -12.27 -0.74 -10.72
C LYS A 96 -12.01 -2.05 -9.96
N LEU A 97 -11.06 -2.85 -10.42
CA LEU A 97 -10.69 -4.11 -9.76
C LEU A 97 -10.30 -3.89 -8.29
N ASN A 98 -9.52 -2.86 -8.00
CA ASN A 98 -9.10 -2.57 -6.64
C ASN A 98 -10.23 -1.95 -5.79
N VAL A 99 -11.10 -1.12 -6.36
CA VAL A 99 -12.29 -0.61 -5.67
C VAL A 99 -13.19 -1.76 -5.24
N ASP A 100 -13.45 -2.71 -6.16
CA ASP A 100 -14.27 -3.89 -5.85
C ASP A 100 -13.61 -4.82 -4.82
N ALA A 101 -12.28 -4.98 -4.88
CA ALA A 101 -11.57 -5.86 -3.97
C ALA A 101 -11.42 -5.29 -2.55
N MET A 102 -11.27 -3.97 -2.43
CA MET A 102 -10.92 -3.35 -1.15
C MET A 102 -12.09 -3.17 -0.19
N HIS A 103 -13.36 -3.11 -0.69
CA HIS A 103 -14.54 -2.92 0.17
C HIS A 103 -14.31 -1.85 1.25
N ALA A 104 -14.01 -0.61 0.81
CA ALA A 104 -13.55 0.46 1.71
C ALA A 104 -14.52 0.76 2.86
N GLU A 105 -15.82 0.48 2.66
CA GLU A 105 -16.89 0.62 3.65
C GLU A 105 -16.67 -0.22 4.91
N ASP A 106 -15.97 -1.36 4.81
CA ASP A 106 -15.75 -2.31 5.91
C ASP A 106 -14.57 -1.93 6.83
N TYR A 107 -13.84 -0.87 6.50
CA TYR A 107 -12.60 -0.50 7.17
C TYR A 107 -12.57 0.96 7.60
N ASP A 108 -11.88 1.23 8.72
CA ASP A 108 -11.61 2.60 9.18
C ASP A 108 -10.54 3.28 8.32
N TYR A 109 -9.52 2.52 7.94
CA TYR A 109 -8.42 2.98 7.10
C TYR A 109 -7.99 1.91 6.10
N ILE A 110 -7.46 2.38 4.99
CA ILE A 110 -6.76 1.58 3.99
C ILE A 110 -5.30 2.02 3.99
N VAL A 111 -4.39 1.12 4.28
CA VAL A 111 -2.99 1.45 4.52
C VAL A 111 -2.09 0.77 3.50
N SER A 112 -1.19 1.53 2.92
CA SER A 112 -0.08 0.99 2.12
C SER A 112 1.25 1.54 2.62
N ALA A 113 2.29 0.72 2.62
CA ALA A 113 3.66 1.16 2.86
C ALA A 113 4.39 1.55 1.55
N CYS A 114 3.63 1.86 0.52
CA CYS A 114 4.13 2.37 -0.75
C CYS A 114 3.47 3.72 -1.05
N PRO A 115 4.19 4.85 -0.95
CA PRO A 115 3.63 6.18 -1.21
C PRO A 115 2.99 6.31 -2.59
N THR A 116 3.61 5.70 -3.61
CA THR A 116 3.06 5.67 -4.98
C THR A 116 1.70 4.96 -5.02
N CYS A 117 1.55 3.85 -4.29
CA CYS A 117 0.27 3.15 -4.20
C CYS A 117 -0.79 4.01 -3.49
N THR A 118 -0.42 4.62 -2.36
CA THR A 118 -1.33 5.50 -1.61
C THR A 118 -1.80 6.67 -2.45
N HIS A 119 -0.89 7.32 -3.18
CA HIS A 119 -1.24 8.39 -4.10
C HIS A 119 -2.20 7.90 -5.19
N GLN A 120 -1.88 6.79 -5.84
CA GLN A 120 -2.69 6.24 -6.93
C GLN A 120 -4.10 5.83 -6.47
N LEU A 121 -4.25 5.25 -5.27
CA LEU A 121 -5.57 4.93 -4.70
C LEU A 121 -6.44 6.19 -4.52
N ARG A 122 -5.84 7.32 -4.12
CA ARG A 122 -6.53 8.60 -3.96
C ARG A 122 -6.95 9.21 -5.30
N GLU A 123 -6.21 8.91 -6.37
CA GLU A 123 -6.51 9.40 -7.71
C GLU A 123 -7.59 8.56 -8.43
N TYR A 124 -8.01 7.41 -7.89
CA TYR A 124 -9.00 6.56 -8.56
C TYR A 124 -10.31 7.29 -8.87
N GLN A 125 -10.75 8.20 -8.02
CA GLN A 125 -11.94 9.01 -8.26
C GLN A 125 -11.85 9.80 -9.59
N GLU A 126 -10.66 10.28 -9.97
CA GLU A 126 -10.46 11.02 -11.23
C GLU A 126 -10.51 10.10 -12.46
N PHE A 127 -10.08 8.85 -12.32
CA PHE A 127 -10.21 7.85 -13.38
C PHE A 127 -11.65 7.38 -13.58
N LEU A 128 -12.44 7.42 -12.53
CA LEU A 128 -13.79 6.87 -12.45
C LEU A 128 -14.88 7.93 -12.35
N LYS A 129 -14.55 9.21 -12.55
CA LYS A 129 -15.47 10.34 -12.40
C LYS A 129 -16.69 10.30 -13.33
N ASP A 130 -16.54 9.66 -14.50
CA ASP A 130 -17.60 9.52 -15.49
C ASP A 130 -18.43 8.22 -15.30
N ASP A 131 -18.13 7.46 -14.22
CA ASP A 131 -18.80 6.21 -13.87
C ASP A 131 -19.51 6.36 -12.52
N PRO A 132 -20.84 6.64 -12.52
CA PRO A 132 -21.57 6.92 -11.29
C PRO A 132 -21.57 5.76 -10.28
N GLU A 133 -21.43 4.53 -10.74
CA GLU A 133 -21.39 3.35 -9.87
C GLU A 133 -20.10 3.28 -9.06
N TYR A 134 -18.98 3.66 -9.69
CA TYR A 134 -17.65 3.53 -9.10
C TYR A 134 -17.13 4.82 -8.46
N TYR A 135 -17.64 5.98 -8.87
CA TYR A 135 -17.12 7.27 -8.41
C TYR A 135 -17.14 7.41 -6.89
N GLU A 136 -18.31 7.18 -6.27
CA GLU A 136 -18.43 7.33 -4.80
C GLU A 136 -17.60 6.29 -4.04
N LYS A 137 -17.55 5.05 -4.51
CA LYS A 137 -16.71 3.99 -3.93
C LYS A 137 -15.22 4.34 -4.02
N ALA A 138 -14.78 4.85 -5.17
CA ALA A 138 -13.40 5.28 -5.38
C ALA A 138 -13.02 6.48 -4.52
N LYS A 139 -13.94 7.40 -4.33
CA LYS A 139 -13.78 8.56 -3.44
C LYS A 139 -13.63 8.12 -2.00
N GLU A 140 -14.50 7.25 -1.50
CA GLU A 140 -14.42 6.69 -0.14
C GLU A 140 -13.09 5.93 0.06
N LEU A 141 -12.69 5.10 -0.91
CA LEU A 141 -11.41 4.41 -0.90
C LEU A 141 -10.24 5.41 -0.79
N GLY A 142 -10.27 6.47 -1.59
CA GLY A 142 -9.22 7.50 -1.59
C GLY A 142 -9.15 8.26 -0.27
N GLU A 143 -10.29 8.66 0.30
CA GLU A 143 -10.38 9.38 1.58
C GLU A 143 -9.86 8.55 2.75
N LYS A 144 -10.11 7.23 2.74
CA LYS A 144 -9.63 6.28 3.75
C LYS A 144 -8.20 5.77 3.50
N SER A 145 -7.57 6.12 2.36
CA SER A 145 -6.21 5.65 2.00
C SER A 145 -5.13 6.48 2.67
N TYR A 146 -4.25 5.82 3.41
CA TYR A 146 -3.15 6.45 4.14
C TYR A 146 -1.83 5.75 3.87
N ASP A 147 -0.78 6.56 3.76
CA ASP A 147 0.59 6.06 3.87
C ASP A 147 0.83 5.57 5.30
N PHE A 148 1.52 4.44 5.43
CA PHE A 148 1.80 3.81 6.71
C PHE A 148 2.48 4.77 7.70
N CYS A 149 3.51 5.49 7.26
CA CYS A 149 4.22 6.43 8.13
C CYS A 149 3.31 7.58 8.58
N LYS A 150 2.44 8.07 7.70
CA LYS A 150 1.49 9.12 8.04
C LYS A 150 0.46 8.64 9.06
N LEU A 151 -0.01 7.41 8.94
CA LEU A 151 -0.95 6.84 9.91
C LEU A 151 -0.28 6.68 11.29
N LEU A 152 0.97 6.23 11.36
CA LEU A 152 1.72 6.11 12.60
C LEU A 152 1.94 7.45 13.32
N GLN A 153 2.04 8.56 12.58
CA GLN A 153 2.17 9.89 13.19
C GLN A 153 0.93 10.34 13.96
N LEU A 154 -0.25 9.77 13.67
CA LEU A 154 -1.49 10.15 14.34
C LEU A 154 -1.50 9.79 15.83
N PRO A 155 -1.06 8.59 16.28
CA PRO A 155 -0.97 8.22 17.69
C PRO A 155 0.39 8.53 18.34
N TYR A 156 1.47 8.55 17.57
CA TYR A 156 2.80 8.83 18.08
C TYR A 156 3.12 10.32 17.94
N LYS A 157 3.10 11.06 19.06
CA LYS A 157 3.99 12.20 19.16
C LYS A 157 5.39 11.58 19.23
N LEU A 158 6.13 11.63 18.13
CA LEU A 158 7.55 11.30 18.16
C LEU A 158 8.14 12.11 19.30
N SER A 159 8.60 11.45 20.36
CA SER A 159 9.34 12.14 21.40
C SER A 159 10.62 12.66 20.76
N ASP A 160 10.99 13.89 21.07
CA ASP A 160 12.29 14.47 20.68
C ASP A 160 13.47 13.75 21.39
N GLU A 161 13.20 12.69 22.12
CA GLU A 161 14.17 11.84 22.81
C GLU A 161 14.75 10.81 21.83
N GLY A 162 15.57 11.29 20.91
CA GLY A 162 16.51 10.44 20.20
C GLY A 162 17.68 10.02 21.13
N ASP A 163 18.43 9.00 20.75
CA ASP A 163 19.63 8.55 21.48
C ASP A 163 20.80 9.56 21.41
N GLY A 164 20.55 10.77 20.90
CA GLY A 164 21.48 11.87 20.80
C GLY A 164 22.64 11.68 19.81
N LYS A 165 22.58 10.65 18.96
CA LYS A 165 23.62 10.46 17.95
C LYS A 165 23.41 11.42 16.80
N GLU A 166 24.41 12.27 16.58
CA GLU A 166 24.48 13.11 15.39
C GLU A 166 24.69 12.22 14.15
N MET A 167 23.80 12.33 13.17
CA MET A 167 23.91 11.67 11.88
C MET A 167 23.70 12.66 10.76
N ASN A 168 24.55 12.56 9.72
CA ASN A 168 24.27 13.25 8.46
C ASN A 168 23.31 12.41 7.65
N ILE A 169 22.12 12.95 7.38
CA ILE A 169 21.10 12.30 6.56
C ILE A 169 20.83 13.12 5.32
N THR A 170 20.51 12.42 4.23
CA THR A 170 20.00 13.03 3.00
C THR A 170 18.59 12.51 2.76
N TYR A 171 17.67 13.42 2.47
CA TYR A 171 16.30 13.07 2.10
C TYR A 171 16.15 13.24 0.58
N HIS A 172 15.60 12.22 -0.08
CA HIS A 172 15.21 12.31 -1.48
C HIS A 172 13.73 12.70 -1.53
N ASP A 173 13.49 13.93 -1.95
CA ASP A 173 12.14 14.42 -2.22
C ASP A 173 11.79 14.12 -3.69
N SER A 174 10.75 13.33 -3.92
CA SER A 174 10.35 12.82 -5.23
C SER A 174 9.14 13.57 -5.79
#